data_36fbe430f205665cc04df9dfcbd9ce96
#
_entry.id   36fbe430f205665cc04df9dfcbd9ce96
#
_cell.length_a   1.000
_cell.length_b   1.000
_cell.length_c   1.000
_cell.angle_alpha   90.00
_cell.angle_beta   90.00
_cell.angle_gamma   90.00
#
_symmetry.space_group_name_H-M   'P 1'
#
loop_
_entity.id
_entity.type
_entity.pdbx_description
1 polymer ?
#
loop_
_entity_poly.entity_id
_entity_poly.type
_entity_poly.pdbx_seq_one_letter_code
_entity_poly.pdbx_strand_id
1 'polypeptide(L)'
;MVNLSVLLGVFGGLGTSEILLISLLVLFPLSIIPMIFYLLTIQKALQRCSPPNRSMDPGQVWLLLIPVFNLVYQFIVVSNVATSLGNEFRSRNLQKEPEPGKSIGLAYCILSVCTIIPFLGFLTGIACLICWIIYWSKISNFSSDLFYALVKGS
;
A
#
# COMPACT_ATOMS: atom_id res chain seq x y z
N MET A 1 33.35 6.53 13.15
CA MET A 1 33.11 7.56 12.12
C MET A 1 33.58 7.00 10.78
N VAL A 2 32.66 6.71 9.88
CA VAL A 2 33.03 6.27 8.51
C VAL A 2 33.56 7.48 7.76
N ASN A 3 34.79 7.39 7.29
CA ASN A 3 35.47 8.52 6.66
C ASN A 3 34.85 8.77 5.27
N LEU A 4 34.29 9.95 5.04
CA LEU A 4 33.62 10.33 3.78
C LEU A 4 34.52 10.16 2.58
N SER A 5 35.85 10.36 2.74
CA SER A 5 36.85 10.16 1.70
C SER A 5 37.02 8.69 1.29
N VAL A 6 36.87 7.75 2.22
CA VAL A 6 36.87 6.31 1.94
C VAL A 6 35.60 5.90 1.17
N LEU A 7 34.45 6.44 1.56
CA LEU A 7 33.19 6.24 0.84
C LEU A 7 33.27 6.77 -0.60
N LEU A 8 33.76 7.99 -0.79
CA LEU A 8 33.93 8.58 -2.11
C LEU A 8 34.96 7.81 -2.97
N GLY A 9 36.03 7.26 -2.35
CA GLY A 9 37.01 6.41 -3.04
C GLY A 9 36.44 5.07 -3.50
N VAL A 10 35.57 4.46 -2.70
CA VAL A 10 34.86 3.21 -3.06
C VAL A 10 33.89 3.45 -4.19
N PHE A 11 33.10 4.55 -4.15
CA PHE A 11 32.13 4.87 -5.22
C PHE A 11 32.85 5.39 -6.51
N GLY A 12 34.02 6.04 -6.42
CA GLY A 12 34.75 6.53 -7.57
C GLY A 12 35.46 5.43 -8.38
N GLY A 13 35.65 4.23 -7.81
CA GLY A 13 36.22 3.07 -8.48
C GLY A 13 35.20 2.08 -9.05
N LEU A 14 33.90 2.26 -8.77
CA LEU A 14 32.85 1.37 -9.24
C LEU A 14 32.37 1.77 -10.64
N GLY A 15 32.28 0.80 -11.54
CA GLY A 15 31.63 0.99 -12.84
C GLY A 15 30.09 1.23 -12.68
N THR A 16 29.49 1.83 -13.71
CA THR A 16 28.04 2.11 -13.74
C THR A 16 27.19 0.85 -13.50
N SER A 17 27.65 -0.30 -14.00
CA SER A 17 27.00 -1.60 -13.78
C SER A 17 27.03 -2.05 -12.31
N GLU A 18 28.14 -1.82 -11.61
CA GLU A 18 28.30 -2.18 -10.20
C GLU A 18 27.44 -1.28 -9.30
N ILE A 19 27.39 0.02 -9.59
CA ILE A 19 26.51 0.97 -8.89
C ILE A 19 25.05 0.57 -9.07
N LEU A 20 24.63 0.20 -10.28
CA LEU A 20 23.28 -0.28 -10.55
C LEU A 20 22.97 -1.56 -9.80
N LEU A 21 23.88 -2.52 -9.76
CA LEU A 21 23.68 -3.78 -9.01
C LEU A 21 23.60 -3.52 -7.50
N ILE A 22 24.47 -2.69 -6.95
CA ILE A 22 24.44 -2.35 -5.52
C ILE A 22 23.15 -1.59 -5.18
N SER A 23 22.75 -0.63 -6.01
CA SER A 23 21.51 0.12 -5.80
C SER A 23 20.29 -0.79 -5.87
N LEU A 24 20.24 -1.72 -6.82
CA LEU A 24 19.17 -2.72 -6.90
C LEU A 24 19.14 -3.63 -5.67
N LEU A 25 20.31 -4.11 -5.24
CA LEU A 25 20.44 -5.01 -4.09
C LEU A 25 20.04 -4.36 -2.77
N VAL A 26 20.27 -3.05 -2.61
CA VAL A 26 19.95 -2.29 -1.39
C VAL A 26 18.55 -1.69 -1.44
N LEU A 27 18.17 -1.06 -2.56
CA LEU A 27 16.88 -0.36 -2.67
C LEU A 27 15.69 -1.34 -2.80
N PHE A 28 15.90 -2.50 -3.44
CA PHE A 28 14.83 -3.49 -3.60
C PHE A 28 14.31 -4.03 -2.26
N PRO A 29 15.12 -4.56 -1.33
CA PRO A 29 14.62 -5.00 -0.03
C PRO A 29 14.12 -3.83 0.83
N LEU A 30 14.71 -2.63 0.70
CA LEU A 30 14.25 -1.44 1.42
C LEU A 30 12.84 -1.01 1.02
N SER A 31 12.45 -1.20 -0.25
CA SER A 31 11.11 -0.91 -0.74
C SER A 31 10.06 -1.95 -0.33
N ILE A 32 10.47 -3.18 -0.04
CA ILE A 32 9.58 -4.26 0.39
C ILE A 32 9.07 -4.02 1.82
N ILE A 33 9.88 -3.43 2.70
CA ILE A 33 9.51 -3.19 4.09
C ILE A 33 8.21 -2.37 4.23
N PRO A 34 8.09 -1.16 3.65
CA PRO A 34 6.85 -0.40 3.71
C PRO A 34 5.68 -1.11 3.01
N MET A 35 5.95 -1.89 1.97
CA MET A 35 4.93 -2.71 1.30
C MET A 35 4.35 -3.77 2.25
N ILE A 36 5.19 -4.47 3.02
CA ILE A 36 4.72 -5.45 4.02
C ILE A 36 3.85 -4.77 5.08
N PHE A 37 4.26 -3.62 5.62
CA PHE A 37 3.46 -2.89 6.59
C PHE A 37 2.11 -2.44 6.02
N TYR A 38 2.08 -2.01 4.77
CA TYR A 38 0.86 -1.68 4.06
C TYR A 38 -0.07 -2.89 3.93
N LEU A 39 0.45 -4.04 3.51
CA LEU A 39 -0.33 -5.30 3.40
C LEU A 39 -0.87 -5.75 4.75
N LEU A 40 -0.07 -5.68 5.81
CA LEU A 40 -0.50 -5.99 7.17
C LEU A 40 -1.61 -5.05 7.65
N THR A 41 -1.57 -3.78 7.27
CA THR A 41 -2.63 -2.81 7.60
C THR A 41 -3.94 -3.18 6.93
N ILE A 42 -3.92 -3.51 5.64
CA ILE A 42 -5.12 -3.94 4.90
C ILE A 42 -5.64 -5.27 5.46
N GLN A 43 -4.76 -6.22 5.70
CA GLN A 43 -5.13 -7.51 6.29
C GLN A 43 -5.82 -7.33 7.64
N LYS A 44 -5.26 -6.50 8.54
CA LYS A 44 -5.88 -6.17 9.83
C LYS A 44 -7.23 -5.48 9.68
N ALA A 45 -7.37 -4.57 8.73
CA ALA A 45 -8.65 -3.90 8.47
C ALA A 45 -9.73 -4.91 8.08
N LEU A 46 -9.41 -5.85 7.17
CA LEU A 46 -10.33 -6.93 6.77
C LEU A 46 -10.62 -7.91 7.92
N GLN A 47 -9.63 -8.25 8.74
CA GLN A 47 -9.82 -9.14 9.91
C GLN A 47 -10.76 -8.54 10.95
N ARG A 48 -10.82 -7.21 11.07
CA ARG A 48 -11.73 -6.49 11.96
C ARG A 48 -13.16 -6.41 11.45
N CYS A 49 -13.37 -6.62 10.14
CA CYS A 49 -14.71 -6.78 9.58
C CYS A 49 -15.27 -8.15 9.96
N SER A 50 -16.55 -8.22 10.26
CA SER A 50 -17.28 -9.49 10.50
C SER A 50 -17.28 -10.35 9.25
N PRO A 51 -17.20 -11.70 9.35
CA PRO A 51 -17.16 -12.59 8.18
C PRO A 51 -18.23 -12.34 7.12
N PRO A 52 -19.51 -12.07 7.46
CA PRO A 52 -20.55 -11.82 6.46
C PRO A 52 -20.38 -10.47 5.73
N ASN A 53 -19.62 -9.52 6.29
CA ASN A 53 -19.39 -8.20 5.70
C ASN A 53 -18.14 -8.15 4.83
N ARG A 54 -17.30 -9.19 4.86
CA ARG A 54 -16.07 -9.27 4.05
C ARG A 54 -16.37 -9.61 2.61
N SER A 55 -15.87 -8.79 1.69
CA SER A 55 -15.95 -9.07 0.25
C SER A 55 -14.75 -9.87 -0.26
N MET A 56 -13.71 -10.06 0.59
CA MET A 56 -12.53 -10.87 0.26
C MET A 56 -11.89 -11.43 1.54
N ASP A 57 -11.14 -12.52 1.38
CA ASP A 57 -10.37 -13.10 2.47
C ASP A 57 -9.16 -12.21 2.82
N PRO A 58 -8.90 -11.94 4.12
CA PRO A 58 -7.73 -11.16 4.55
C PRO A 58 -6.37 -11.71 4.06
N GLY A 59 -6.25 -13.01 3.83
CA GLY A 59 -5.05 -13.63 3.30
C GLY A 59 -4.75 -13.30 1.85
N GLN A 60 -5.77 -12.97 1.07
CA GLN A 60 -5.62 -12.67 -0.36
C GLN A 60 -4.83 -11.39 -0.66
N VAL A 61 -4.67 -10.49 0.31
CA VAL A 61 -3.88 -9.27 0.13
C VAL A 61 -2.41 -9.55 -0.21
N TRP A 62 -1.89 -10.72 0.21
CA TRP A 62 -0.50 -11.12 -0.07
C TRP A 62 -0.22 -11.41 -1.55
N LEU A 63 -1.26 -11.63 -2.36
CA LEU A 63 -1.12 -11.74 -3.82
C LEU A 63 -0.63 -10.44 -4.48
N LEU A 64 -0.74 -9.30 -3.77
CA LEU A 64 -0.15 -8.03 -4.22
C LEU A 64 1.39 -8.05 -4.27
N LEU A 65 2.05 -9.05 -3.67
CA LEU A 65 3.50 -9.20 -3.78
C LEU A 65 3.94 -9.76 -5.14
N ILE A 66 3.02 -10.28 -5.95
CA ILE A 66 3.32 -10.77 -7.30
C ILE A 66 3.34 -9.57 -8.25
N PRO A 67 4.53 -9.14 -8.80
CA PRO A 67 4.68 -7.84 -9.43
C PRO A 67 3.74 -7.59 -10.62
N VAL A 68 3.65 -8.52 -11.55
CA VAL A 68 2.80 -8.37 -12.75
C VAL A 68 1.33 -8.49 -12.40
N PHE A 69 0.99 -9.40 -11.50
CA PHE A 69 -0.37 -9.61 -11.03
C PHE A 69 -0.89 -8.40 -10.22
N ASN A 70 -0.01 -7.75 -9.48
CA ASN A 70 -0.32 -6.56 -8.68
C ASN A 70 -0.96 -5.45 -9.51
N LEU A 71 -0.51 -5.21 -10.74
CA LEU A 71 -1.01 -4.12 -11.60
C LEU A 71 -2.53 -4.16 -11.80
N VAL A 72 -3.10 -5.35 -11.87
CA VAL A 72 -4.56 -5.54 -12.02
C VAL A 72 -5.22 -5.83 -10.67
N TYR A 73 -4.58 -6.67 -9.86
CA TYR A 73 -5.15 -7.15 -8.62
C TYR A 73 -5.34 -6.05 -7.56
N GLN A 74 -4.51 -5.00 -7.57
CA GLN A 74 -4.67 -3.86 -6.68
C GLN A 74 -6.05 -3.16 -6.82
N PHE A 75 -6.62 -3.10 -8.02
CA PHE A 75 -7.97 -2.55 -8.24
C PHE A 75 -9.05 -3.38 -7.53
N ILE A 76 -8.90 -4.70 -7.59
CA ILE A 76 -9.80 -5.66 -6.93
C ILE A 76 -9.68 -5.52 -5.41
N VAL A 77 -8.46 -5.47 -4.88
CA VAL A 77 -8.21 -5.33 -3.44
C VAL A 77 -8.78 -4.01 -2.92
N VAL A 78 -8.48 -2.88 -3.57
CA VAL A 78 -8.99 -1.56 -3.18
C VAL A 78 -10.52 -1.55 -3.14
N SER A 79 -11.17 -2.10 -4.17
CA SER A 79 -12.64 -2.16 -4.25
C SER A 79 -13.23 -3.04 -3.15
N ASN A 80 -12.68 -4.24 -2.95
CA ASN A 80 -13.18 -5.18 -1.94
C ASN A 80 -12.93 -4.69 -0.50
N VAL A 81 -11.80 -4.04 -0.25
CA VAL A 81 -11.52 -3.43 1.07
C VAL A 81 -12.53 -2.33 1.37
N ALA A 82 -12.77 -1.43 0.40
CA ALA A 82 -13.75 -0.35 0.57
C ALA A 82 -15.17 -0.89 0.80
N THR A 83 -15.58 -1.90 0.04
CA THR A 83 -16.88 -2.56 0.21
C THR A 83 -17.00 -3.25 1.58
N SER A 84 -15.96 -3.99 1.99
CA SER A 84 -15.96 -4.69 3.30
C SER A 84 -16.07 -3.70 4.46
N LEU A 85 -15.28 -2.62 4.43
CA LEU A 85 -15.35 -1.56 5.44
C LEU A 85 -16.69 -0.84 5.42
N GLY A 86 -17.24 -0.52 4.24
CA GLY A 86 -18.54 0.12 4.09
C GLY A 86 -19.67 -0.74 4.66
N ASN A 87 -19.68 -2.05 4.38
CA ASN A 87 -20.64 -3.00 4.93
C ASN A 87 -20.53 -3.08 6.46
N GLU A 88 -19.32 -3.14 7.00
CA GLU A 88 -19.10 -3.21 8.44
C GLU A 88 -19.54 -1.93 9.15
N PHE A 89 -19.20 -0.76 8.60
CA PHE A 89 -19.68 0.52 9.17
C PHE A 89 -21.20 0.65 9.14
N ARG A 90 -21.82 0.19 8.04
CA ARG A 90 -23.28 0.20 7.92
C ARG A 90 -23.94 -0.76 8.92
N SER A 91 -23.42 -1.97 9.08
CA SER A 91 -23.98 -2.96 10.02
C SER A 91 -23.87 -2.50 11.48
N ARG A 92 -22.91 -1.63 11.80
CA ARG A 92 -22.71 -1.05 13.14
C ARG A 92 -23.36 0.33 13.32
N ASN A 93 -24.12 0.82 12.35
CA ASN A 93 -24.73 2.16 12.35
C ASN A 93 -23.70 3.30 12.55
N LEU A 94 -22.44 3.08 12.12
CA LEU A 94 -21.41 4.11 12.12
C LEU A 94 -21.58 4.98 10.88
N GLN A 95 -21.78 6.28 11.08
CA GLN A 95 -21.91 7.23 9.98
C GLN A 95 -20.50 7.51 9.38
N LYS A 96 -20.14 6.74 8.37
CA LYS A 96 -18.88 6.89 7.60
C LYS A 96 -19.20 6.90 6.10
N GLU A 97 -18.18 7.16 5.29
CA GLU A 97 -18.30 7.09 3.82
C GLU A 97 -18.85 5.72 3.39
N PRO A 98 -19.77 5.64 2.40
CA PRO A 98 -20.31 4.36 1.92
C PRO A 98 -19.26 3.38 1.42
N GLU A 99 -18.19 3.90 0.81
CA GLU A 99 -17.04 3.14 0.30
C GLU A 99 -15.74 3.79 0.77
N PRO A 100 -15.35 3.54 2.04
CA PRO A 100 -14.24 4.24 2.68
C PRO A 100 -12.91 4.06 1.94
N GLY A 101 -12.32 5.18 1.49
CA GLY A 101 -11.02 5.20 0.84
C GLY A 101 -11.00 4.74 -0.62
N LYS A 102 -12.12 4.32 -1.23
CA LYS A 102 -12.16 3.80 -2.61
C LYS A 102 -11.63 4.79 -3.63
N SER A 103 -12.06 6.05 -3.58
CA SER A 103 -11.67 7.07 -4.56
C SER A 103 -10.15 7.28 -4.58
N ILE A 104 -9.53 7.43 -3.42
CA ILE A 104 -8.08 7.63 -3.31
C ILE A 104 -7.30 6.36 -3.68
N GLY A 105 -7.84 5.19 -3.31
CA GLY A 105 -7.25 3.90 -3.66
C GLY A 105 -7.28 3.64 -5.17
N LEU A 106 -8.38 3.96 -5.86
CA LEU A 106 -8.47 3.87 -7.31
C LEU A 106 -7.55 4.88 -8.00
N ALA A 107 -7.45 6.12 -7.49
CA ALA A 107 -6.48 7.10 -8.00
C ALA A 107 -5.04 6.57 -7.91
N TYR A 108 -4.67 5.99 -6.77
CA TYR A 108 -3.39 5.30 -6.60
C TYR A 108 -3.19 4.19 -7.65
N CYS A 109 -4.20 3.33 -7.85
CA CYS A 109 -4.12 2.24 -8.84
C CYS A 109 -3.91 2.77 -10.27
N ILE A 110 -4.65 3.80 -10.67
CA ILE A 110 -4.52 4.42 -12.00
C ILE A 110 -3.13 5.03 -12.16
N LEU A 111 -2.68 5.80 -11.18
CA LEU A 111 -1.35 6.42 -11.21
C LEU A 111 -0.24 5.38 -11.27
N SER A 112 -0.37 4.25 -10.56
CA SER A 112 0.62 3.18 -10.58
C SER A 112 0.77 2.54 -11.97
N VAL A 113 -0.34 2.40 -12.72
CA VAL A 113 -0.29 1.95 -14.12
C VAL A 113 0.35 3.01 -15.02
N CYS A 114 0.04 4.29 -14.80
CA CYS A 114 0.64 5.39 -15.58
C CYS A 114 2.15 5.53 -15.38
N THR A 115 2.73 5.05 -14.26
CA THR A 115 4.19 5.06 -14.05
C THR A 115 4.96 4.19 -15.05
N ILE A 116 4.28 3.24 -15.70
CA ILE A 116 4.89 2.37 -16.73
C ILE A 116 5.26 3.18 -17.98
N ILE A 117 4.59 4.31 -18.23
CA ILE A 117 4.85 5.16 -19.39
C ILE A 117 6.11 5.99 -19.13
N PRO A 118 7.22 5.80 -19.89
CA PRO A 118 8.54 6.36 -19.55
C PRO A 118 8.56 7.88 -19.37
N PHE A 119 7.80 8.62 -20.17
CA PHE A 119 7.78 10.09 -20.15
C PHE A 119 6.97 10.68 -18.99
N LEU A 120 5.91 9.98 -18.55
CA LEU A 120 5.04 10.41 -17.46
C LEU A 120 5.49 9.86 -16.11
N GLY A 121 6.35 8.82 -16.11
CA GLY A 121 6.69 8.02 -14.94
C GLY A 121 7.25 8.82 -13.77
N PHE A 122 8.01 9.87 -14.01
CA PHE A 122 8.59 10.68 -12.92
C PHE A 122 7.51 11.50 -12.17
N LEU A 123 6.65 12.21 -12.92
CA LEU A 123 5.58 13.03 -12.34
C LEU A 123 4.48 12.15 -11.71
N THR A 124 4.06 11.10 -12.41
CA THR A 124 3.05 10.16 -11.92
C THR A 124 3.57 9.32 -10.76
N GLY A 125 4.89 9.05 -10.69
CA GLY A 125 5.51 8.34 -9.59
C GLY A 125 5.40 9.08 -8.26
N ILE A 126 5.67 10.38 -8.26
CA ILE A 126 5.51 11.22 -7.06
C ILE A 126 4.03 11.28 -6.63
N ALA A 127 3.12 11.52 -7.57
CA ALA A 127 1.69 11.54 -7.29
C ALA A 127 1.17 10.19 -6.78
N CYS A 128 1.67 9.08 -7.36
CA CYS A 128 1.37 7.72 -6.94
C CYS A 128 1.80 7.47 -5.48
N LEU A 129 3.01 7.86 -5.09
CA LEU A 129 3.50 7.74 -3.72
C LEU A 129 2.64 8.54 -2.74
N ILE A 130 2.26 9.77 -3.09
CA ILE A 130 1.39 10.59 -2.25
C ILE A 130 0.02 9.93 -2.07
N CYS A 131 -0.61 9.48 -3.16
CA CYS A 131 -1.91 8.79 -3.10
C CYS A 131 -1.83 7.49 -2.30
N TRP A 132 -0.72 6.74 -2.44
CA TRP A 132 -0.49 5.51 -1.69
C TRP A 132 -0.39 5.76 -0.17
N ILE A 133 0.37 6.78 0.25
CA ILE A 133 0.51 7.16 1.65
C ILE A 133 -0.85 7.61 2.22
N ILE A 134 -1.60 8.43 1.47
CA ILE A 134 -2.93 8.90 1.89
C ILE A 134 -3.89 7.72 2.02
N TYR A 135 -3.90 6.81 1.05
CA TYR A 135 -4.73 5.61 1.08
C TYR A 135 -4.39 4.72 2.29
N TRP A 136 -3.10 4.45 2.50
CA TRP A 136 -2.63 3.67 3.65
C TRP A 136 -3.06 4.30 4.98
N SER A 137 -2.86 5.61 5.14
CA SER A 137 -3.29 6.36 6.33
C SER A 137 -4.80 6.28 6.55
N LYS A 138 -5.60 6.44 5.49
CA LYS A 138 -7.06 6.30 5.56
C LYS A 138 -7.48 4.90 6.03
N ILE A 139 -6.95 3.86 5.43
CA ILE A 139 -7.28 2.48 5.81
C ILE A 139 -6.83 2.19 7.26
N SER A 140 -5.68 2.69 7.68
CA SER A 140 -5.21 2.57 9.06
C SER A 140 -6.19 3.23 10.04
N ASN A 141 -6.67 4.44 9.74
CA ASN A 141 -7.63 5.16 10.57
C ASN A 141 -8.98 4.43 10.64
N PHE A 142 -9.52 3.99 9.51
CA PHE A 142 -10.77 3.22 9.48
C PHE A 142 -10.64 1.90 10.24
N SER A 143 -9.50 1.22 10.13
CA SER A 143 -9.21 0.03 10.90
C SER A 143 -9.18 0.33 12.41
N SER A 144 -8.60 1.45 12.83
CA SER A 144 -8.60 1.87 14.23
C SER A 144 -10.00 2.23 14.74
N ASP A 145 -10.79 2.94 13.94
CA ASP A 145 -12.18 3.26 14.28
C ASP A 145 -13.01 2.00 14.53
N LEU A 146 -12.85 0.97 13.69
CA LEU A 146 -13.50 -0.34 13.91
C LEU A 146 -13.02 -0.99 15.19
N PHE A 147 -11.73 -0.93 15.51
CA PHE A 147 -11.21 -1.48 16.75
C PHE A 147 -11.82 -0.81 17.99
N TYR A 148 -11.89 0.51 18.01
CA TYR A 148 -12.52 1.26 19.11
C TYR A 148 -14.02 0.97 19.20
N ALA A 149 -14.72 0.80 18.09
CA ALA A 149 -16.13 0.44 18.08
C ALA A 149 -16.36 -0.98 18.63
N LEU A 150 -15.45 -1.92 18.37
CA LEU A 150 -15.48 -3.28 18.92
C LEU A 150 -15.30 -3.27 20.44
N VAL A 151 -14.32 -2.50 20.95
CA VAL A 151 -14.01 -2.43 22.38
C VAL A 151 -15.12 -1.72 23.17
N LYS A 152 -15.77 -0.70 22.57
CA LYS A 152 -16.85 0.06 23.24
C LYS A 152 -18.20 -0.65 23.24
N GLY A 153 -18.42 -1.56 22.29
CA GLY A 153 -19.69 -2.31 22.15
C GLY A 153 -19.69 -3.68 22.88
N SER A 154 -18.56 -4.02 23.51
CA SER A 154 -18.39 -5.17 24.40
C SER A 154 -18.58 -4.72 25.86
#